data_37aee3fc78f41271332aaf8f99655533
#
_entry.id   37aee3fc78f41271332aaf8f99655533
#
_cell.length_a   1.000
_cell.length_b   1.000
_cell.length_c   1.000
_cell.angle_alpha   90.00
_cell.angle_beta   90.00
_cell.angle_gamma   90.00
#
_symmetry.space_group_name_H-M   'P 1'
#
loop_
_entity.id
_entity.type
_entity.pdbx_description
1 polymer ?
#
loop_
_entity_poly.entity_id
_entity_poly.type
_entity_poly.pdbx_seq_one_letter_code
_entity_poly.pdbx_strand_id
1 'polypeptide(L)' 'MKVTADTIIGDLLDINAEAVAPILFEMGMHCLGCPSSRGESIGDACMVHGVDTDEIVEKLNSVLGN' A
#
# COMPACT_ATOMS: atom_id res chain seq x y z
N MET A 1 -6.54 -12.15 -0.57
CA MET A 1 -5.09 -12.07 -0.27
C MET A 1 -4.88 -11.27 1.01
N LYS A 2 -4.09 -11.80 1.92
CA LYS A 2 -3.76 -11.07 3.14
C LYS A 2 -2.57 -10.14 2.90
N VAL A 3 -2.69 -8.88 3.27
CA VAL A 3 -1.62 -7.90 3.12
C VAL A 3 -0.61 -8.05 4.25
N THR A 4 0.67 -7.97 3.90
CA THR A 4 1.77 -7.95 4.86
C THR A 4 2.72 -6.82 4.49
N ALA A 5 3.76 -6.61 5.31
CA ALA A 5 4.79 -5.60 5.00
C ALA A 5 5.52 -5.90 3.69
N ASP A 6 5.59 -7.17 3.30
CA ASP A 6 6.28 -7.58 2.07
C ASP A 6 5.41 -7.50 0.82
N THR A 7 4.11 -7.23 0.97
CA THR A 7 3.20 -7.14 -0.17
C THR A 7 3.61 -5.98 -1.07
N ILE A 8 3.66 -6.24 -2.38
CA ILE A 8 4.06 -5.24 -3.38
C ILE A 8 2.86 -4.34 -3.70
N ILE A 9 3.11 -3.04 -3.74
CA ILE A 9 2.07 -2.03 -3.98
C ILE A 9 1.37 -2.26 -5.33
N GLY A 10 2.13 -2.57 -6.38
CA GLY A 10 1.55 -2.86 -7.69
C GLY A 10 0.55 -4.00 -7.67
N ASP A 11 0.83 -5.03 -6.90
CA ASP A 11 -0.08 -6.17 -6.75
C ASP A 11 -1.39 -5.75 -6.08
N LEU A 12 -1.30 -4.89 -5.07
CA LEU A 12 -2.49 -4.36 -4.39
C LEU A 12 -3.35 -3.51 -5.33
N LEU A 13 -2.71 -2.66 -6.12
CA LEU A 13 -3.41 -1.83 -7.08
C LEU A 13 -4.09 -2.67 -8.16
N ASP A 14 -3.48 -3.77 -8.57
CA ASP A 14 -4.07 -4.68 -9.53
C ASP A 14 -5.30 -5.41 -8.98
N ILE A 15 -5.32 -5.66 -7.67
CA ILE A 15 -6.45 -6.32 -7.03
C ILE A 15 -7.63 -5.35 -6.87
N ASN A 16 -7.40 -4.18 -6.29
CA ASN A 16 -8.47 -3.21 -6.05
C ASN A 16 -7.89 -1.81 -5.84
N ALA A 17 -7.62 -1.11 -6.94
CA ALA A 17 -7.04 0.22 -6.87
C ALA A 17 -7.95 1.21 -6.12
N GLU A 18 -9.27 1.11 -6.28
CA GLU A 18 -10.21 2.04 -5.65
C GLU A 18 -10.17 1.97 -4.11
N ALA A 19 -10.00 0.77 -3.57
CA ALA A 19 -9.92 0.59 -2.12
C ALA A 19 -8.55 0.96 -1.57
N VAL A 20 -7.49 0.67 -2.32
CA VAL A 20 -6.11 0.82 -1.87
C VAL A 20 -5.58 2.24 -2.04
N ALA A 21 -5.92 2.91 -3.15
CA ALA A 21 -5.37 4.23 -3.47
C ALA A 21 -5.58 5.27 -2.38
N PRO A 22 -6.78 5.41 -1.76
CA PRO A 22 -6.96 6.41 -0.71
C PRO A 22 -6.01 6.23 0.47
N ILE A 23 -5.71 4.97 0.83
CA ILE A 23 -4.80 4.67 1.94
C ILE A 23 -3.38 5.09 1.56
N LEU A 24 -2.95 4.79 0.34
CA LEU A 24 -1.63 5.18 -0.15
C LEU A 24 -1.49 6.69 -0.24
N PHE A 25 -2.54 7.40 -0.63
CA PHE A 25 -2.54 8.87 -0.65
C PHE A 25 -2.38 9.44 0.75
N GLU A 26 -3.01 8.86 1.75
CA GLU A 26 -2.84 9.29 3.15
C GLU A 26 -1.40 9.15 3.60
N MET A 27 -0.67 8.18 3.07
CA MET A 27 0.75 8.01 3.35
C MET A 27 1.64 9.06 2.69
N GLY A 28 1.11 9.79 1.72
CA GLY A 28 1.88 10.75 0.94
C GLY A 28 2.33 10.22 -0.41
N MET A 29 1.85 9.06 -0.82
CA MET A 29 2.18 8.50 -2.14
C MET A 29 1.21 9.02 -3.19
N HIS A 30 1.70 9.90 -4.07
CA HIS A 30 0.85 10.51 -5.08
C HIS A 30 1.08 10.00 -6.50
N CYS A 31 2.14 9.22 -6.72
CA CYS A 31 2.52 8.72 -8.05
C CYS A 31 2.28 7.23 -8.16
N LEU A 32 1.04 6.78 -8.02
CA LEU A 32 0.71 5.36 -7.99
C LEU A 32 0.89 4.65 -9.34
N GLY A 33 0.93 5.39 -10.42
CA GLY A 33 1.18 4.82 -11.74
C GLY A 33 2.66 4.71 -12.10
N CYS A 34 3.55 5.20 -11.25
CA CYS A 34 4.97 5.18 -11.51
C CYS A 34 5.55 3.78 -11.28
N PRO A 35 6.34 3.24 -12.23
CA PRO A 35 6.93 1.90 -12.05
C PRO A 35 7.73 1.74 -10.77
N SER A 36 8.42 2.78 -10.33
CA SER A 36 9.18 2.75 -9.06
C SER A 36 8.27 2.50 -7.87
N SER A 37 7.16 3.24 -7.79
CA SER A 37 6.21 3.10 -6.68
C SER A 37 5.55 1.73 -6.68
N ARG A 38 5.20 1.23 -7.85
CA ARG A 38 4.52 -0.06 -7.99
C ARG A 38 5.42 -1.22 -7.60
N GLY A 39 6.74 -1.06 -7.71
CA GLY A 39 7.70 -2.10 -7.35
C GLY A 39 8.06 -2.15 -5.88
N GLU A 40 7.63 -1.17 -5.09
CA GLU A 40 7.95 -1.12 -3.67
C GLU A 40 7.02 -2.02 -2.85
N SER A 41 7.54 -2.55 -1.74
CA SER A 41 6.70 -3.25 -0.77
C SER A 41 6.03 -2.22 0.15
N ILE A 42 4.98 -2.64 0.83
CA ILE A 42 4.29 -1.79 1.80
C ILE A 42 5.25 -1.34 2.90
N GLY A 43 6.08 -2.25 3.41
CA GLY A 43 7.06 -1.91 4.45
C GLY A 43 8.07 -0.87 3.99
N ASP A 44 8.59 -1.01 2.77
CA ASP A 44 9.55 -0.06 2.22
C ASP A 44 8.91 1.33 2.04
N ALA A 45 7.69 1.37 1.52
CA ALA A 45 6.97 2.62 1.33
C ALA A 45 6.70 3.31 2.67
N CYS A 46 6.28 2.56 3.68
CA CYS A 46 6.04 3.11 5.01
C CYS A 46 7.31 3.69 5.62
N MET A 47 8.44 3.03 5.42
CA MET A 47 9.72 3.50 5.91
C MET A 47 10.10 4.83 5.25
N VAL A 48 9.94 4.93 3.93
CA VAL A 48 10.29 6.13 3.18
C VAL A 48 9.41 7.31 3.60
N HIS A 49 8.12 7.06 3.83
CA HIS A 49 7.16 8.11 4.17
C HIS A 49 7.01 8.35 5.68
N GLY A 50 7.73 7.60 6.50
CA GLY A 50 7.72 7.80 7.95
C GLY A 50 6.41 7.46 8.63
N VAL A 51 5.68 6.46 8.12
CA VAL A 51 4.42 6.02 8.70
C VAL A 51 4.55 4.62 9.29
N ASP A 52 3.61 4.27 10.19
CA ASP A 52 3.62 2.97 10.88
C ASP A 52 3.17 1.88 9.90
N THR A 53 4.04 0.91 9.64
CA THR A 53 3.76 -0.19 8.71
C THR A 53 2.58 -1.03 9.20
N ASP A 54 2.53 -1.36 10.49
CA ASP A 54 1.46 -2.20 11.03
C ASP A 54 0.10 -1.53 10.86
N GLU A 55 0.04 -0.23 11.09
CA GLU A 55 -1.19 0.54 10.92
C GLU A 55 -1.68 0.50 9.47
N ILE A 56 -0.78 0.70 8.52
CA ILE A 56 -1.13 0.67 7.10
C ILE A 56 -1.55 -0.73 6.66
N VAL A 57 -0.82 -1.75 7.09
CA VAL A 57 -1.16 -3.14 6.79
C VAL A 57 -2.58 -3.47 7.30
N GLU A 58 -2.89 -3.05 8.51
CA GLU A 58 -4.21 -3.28 9.10
C GLU A 58 -5.31 -2.59 8.30
N LYS A 59 -5.09 -1.33 7.91
CA LYS A 59 -6.04 -0.59 7.09
C LYS A 59 -6.27 -1.26 5.74
N LEU A 60 -5.21 -1.71 5.09
CA LEU A 60 -5.31 -2.39 3.80
C LEU A 60 -6.09 -3.69 3.91
N ASN A 61 -5.82 -4.49 4.92
CA ASN A 61 -6.56 -5.73 5.15
C ASN A 61 -8.03 -5.45 5.40
N SER A 62 -8.33 -4.38 6.13
CA SER A 62 -9.71 -4.00 6.43
C SER A 62 -10.50 -3.65 5.16
N VAL A 63 -9.92 -2.82 4.28
CA VAL A 63 -10.62 -2.40 3.06
C VAL A 63 -10.72 -3.51 2.02
N LEU A 64 -9.83 -4.49 2.07
CA LEU A 64 -9.86 -5.63 1.14
C LEU A 64 -10.68 -6.81 1.68
N GLY A 65 -11.25 -6.69 2.87
CA GLY A 65 -12.08 -7.72 3.46
C GLY A 65 -11.33 -8.92 4.03
N ASN A 66 -10.08 -8.73 4.37
CA ASN A 66 -9.26 -9.82 4.94
C ASN A 66 -9.29 -9.89 6.44
#